data_9bacb9d46edadf7f2bd7b99b72e008bf
#
_entry.id   9bacb9d46edadf7f2bd7b99b72e008bf
#
_cell.length_a   1.000
_cell.length_b   1.000
_cell.length_c   1.000
_cell.angle_alpha   90.00
_cell.angle_beta   90.00
_cell.angle_gamma   90.00
#
_symmetry.space_group_name_H-M   'P 1'
#
loop_
_entity.id
_entity.type
_entity.pdbx_description
1 polymer ?
#
loop_
_entity_poly.entity_id
_entity_poly.type
_entity_poly.pdbx_seq_one_letter_code
_entity_poly.pdbx_strand_id
1 'polypeptide(L)'
;AIRRRLLEGAPAVDYPEELIRYQQGMGRLSGGGLYRLSVDGGEGCAAAEYTDGESVLFKELLLSPDKMGRGLAALERVLPGARCYVRTPALWDGMKGSYLQPFGMIKWYSAEKRALWGEGTHGYMGLGFD
;
A
#
# COMPACT_ATOMS: atom_id res chain seq x y z
N ALA A 1 -12.38 1.10 -5.67
CA ALA A 1 -12.31 0.64 -7.08
C ALA A 1 -10.85 0.44 -7.54
N ILE A 2 -9.97 1.48 -7.55
CA ILE A 2 -8.58 1.39 -8.07
C ILE A 2 -7.78 0.32 -7.34
N ARG A 3 -7.76 0.33 -6.01
CA ARG A 3 -7.04 -0.64 -5.18
C ARG A 3 -7.40 -2.09 -5.54
N ARG A 4 -8.70 -2.39 -5.61
CA ARG A 4 -9.20 -3.74 -5.93
C ARG A 4 -8.74 -4.18 -7.31
N ARG A 5 -8.78 -3.29 -8.30
CA ARG A 5 -8.32 -3.58 -9.65
C ARG A 5 -6.81 -3.87 -9.72
N LEU A 6 -6.00 -3.07 -9.02
CA LEU A 6 -4.55 -3.24 -9.00
C LEU A 6 -4.09 -4.50 -8.27
N LEU A 7 -4.89 -5.00 -7.33
CA LEU A 7 -4.63 -6.21 -6.57
C LEU A 7 -5.43 -7.42 -7.07
N GLU A 8 -6.11 -7.31 -8.21
CA GLU A 8 -6.89 -8.39 -8.79
C GLU A 8 -6.00 -9.61 -9.05
N GLY A 9 -6.45 -10.78 -8.61
CA GLY A 9 -5.68 -12.03 -8.72
C GLY A 9 -4.54 -12.19 -7.71
N ALA A 10 -4.22 -11.15 -6.94
CA ALA A 10 -3.21 -11.22 -5.89
C ALA A 10 -3.82 -11.70 -4.56
N PRO A 11 -3.07 -12.45 -3.73
CA PRO A 11 -3.50 -12.82 -2.38
C PRO A 11 -3.44 -11.60 -1.45
N ALA A 12 -4.43 -10.73 -1.53
CA ALA A 12 -4.49 -9.47 -0.81
C ALA A 12 -5.75 -9.36 0.04
N VAL A 13 -5.65 -8.62 1.16
CA VAL A 13 -6.83 -8.30 1.98
C VAL A 13 -7.67 -7.25 1.27
N ASP A 14 -8.94 -7.55 1.04
CA ASP A 14 -9.92 -6.58 0.54
C ASP A 14 -10.62 -5.91 1.73
N TYR A 15 -10.52 -4.60 1.81
CA TYR A 15 -11.11 -3.81 2.87
C TYR A 15 -12.49 -3.29 2.48
N PRO A 16 -13.50 -3.40 3.36
CA PRO A 16 -14.80 -2.79 3.13
C PRO A 16 -14.69 -1.26 3.11
N GLU A 17 -15.65 -0.62 2.44
CA GLU A 17 -15.62 0.82 2.20
C GLU A 17 -15.54 1.65 3.49
N GLU A 18 -16.20 1.21 4.55
CA GLU A 18 -16.17 1.91 5.85
C GLU A 18 -14.77 1.94 6.47
N LEU A 19 -13.98 0.86 6.33
CA LEU A 19 -12.59 0.84 6.79
C LEU A 19 -11.70 1.74 5.92
N ILE A 20 -11.96 1.83 4.63
CA ILE A 20 -11.26 2.77 3.76
C ILE A 20 -11.59 4.21 4.14
N ARG A 21 -12.84 4.52 4.46
CA ARG A 21 -13.24 5.85 4.95
C ARG A 21 -12.61 6.17 6.30
N TYR A 22 -12.51 5.20 7.19
CA TYR A 22 -11.82 5.35 8.47
C TYR A 22 -10.35 5.71 8.25
N GLN A 23 -9.63 4.98 7.39
CA GLN A 23 -8.25 5.27 7.04
C GLN A 23 -8.09 6.67 6.41
N GLN A 24 -9.04 7.09 5.59
CA GLN A 24 -9.05 8.45 5.06
C GLN A 24 -9.17 9.51 6.16
N GLY A 25 -10.04 9.28 7.12
CA GLY A 25 -10.22 10.17 8.28
C GLY A 25 -8.96 10.26 9.12
N MET A 26 -8.35 9.12 9.45
CA MET A 26 -7.10 9.06 10.22
C MET A 26 -5.95 9.75 9.48
N GLY A 27 -5.79 9.49 8.20
CA GLY A 27 -4.77 10.15 7.38
C GLY A 27 -4.93 11.68 7.37
N ARG A 28 -6.15 12.18 7.22
CA ARG A 28 -6.45 13.62 7.23
C ARG A 28 -6.10 14.29 8.56
N LEU A 29 -6.33 13.61 9.68
CA LEU A 29 -5.98 14.14 11.01
C LEU A 29 -4.47 14.37 11.15
N SER A 30 -3.65 13.59 10.48
CA SER A 30 -2.19 13.78 10.47
C SER A 30 -1.70 14.75 9.39
N GLY A 31 -2.58 15.26 8.53
CA GLY A 31 -2.22 16.06 7.36
C GLY A 31 -2.01 15.27 6.06
N GLY A 32 -2.19 13.95 6.10
CA GLY A 32 -2.15 13.07 4.94
C GLY A 32 -3.54 12.78 4.33
N GLY A 33 -3.77 11.56 3.91
CA GLY A 33 -5.06 11.11 3.36
C GLY A 33 -4.93 10.00 2.33
N LEU A 34 -5.99 9.83 1.54
CA LEU A 34 -6.02 8.91 0.40
C LEU A 34 -5.86 9.70 -0.89
N TYR A 35 -5.02 9.20 -1.76
CA TYR A 35 -4.65 9.83 -3.03
C TYR A 35 -4.91 8.89 -4.20
N ARG A 36 -5.47 9.44 -5.25
CA ARG A 36 -5.49 8.82 -6.57
C ARG A 36 -4.33 9.37 -7.37
N LEU A 37 -3.62 8.48 -8.05
CA LEU A 37 -2.47 8.82 -8.88
C LEU A 37 -2.81 8.58 -10.34
N SER A 38 -2.34 9.47 -11.19
CA SER A 38 -2.32 9.28 -12.64
C SER A 38 -0.92 9.59 -13.13
N VAL A 39 -0.22 8.57 -13.60
CA VAL A 39 1.18 8.67 -14.05
C VAL A 39 1.30 7.98 -15.41
N ASP A 40 1.64 8.74 -16.44
CA ASP A 40 1.84 8.24 -17.81
C ASP A 40 0.73 7.29 -18.29
N GLY A 41 -0.52 7.71 -18.12
CA GLY A 41 -1.69 6.93 -18.48
C GLY A 41 -2.01 5.74 -17.56
N GLY A 42 -1.17 5.48 -16.56
CA GLY A 42 -1.45 4.48 -15.51
C GLY A 42 -2.13 5.10 -14.30
N GLU A 43 -3.01 4.33 -13.68
CA GLU A 43 -3.65 4.71 -12.42
C GLU A 43 -3.01 4.02 -11.23
N GLY A 44 -2.94 4.73 -10.12
CA GLY A 44 -2.49 4.22 -8.83
C GLY A 44 -3.29 4.80 -7.68
N CYS A 45 -2.98 4.35 -6.48
CA CYS A 45 -3.50 4.94 -5.26
C CYS A 45 -2.47 4.86 -4.12
N ALA A 46 -2.60 5.79 -3.20
CA ALA A 46 -1.77 5.84 -2.01
C ALA A 46 -2.61 6.20 -0.78
N ALA A 47 -2.18 5.66 0.36
CA ALA A 47 -2.64 6.10 1.67
C ALA A 47 -1.45 6.63 2.45
N ALA A 48 -1.52 7.86 2.91
CA ALA A 48 -0.41 8.53 3.57
C ALA A 48 -0.81 9.16 4.90
N GLU A 49 0.13 9.20 5.82
CA GLU A 49 0.03 9.94 7.07
C GLU A 49 1.38 10.55 7.47
N TYR A 50 1.34 11.63 8.21
CA TYR A 50 2.52 12.15 8.87
C TYR A 50 2.70 11.45 10.22
N THR A 51 3.92 10.99 10.51
CA THR A 51 4.22 10.24 11.75
C THR A 51 4.79 11.14 12.85
N ASP A 52 5.52 12.20 12.48
CA ASP A 52 6.18 13.11 13.42
C ASP A 52 6.25 14.56 12.93
N GLY A 53 5.40 14.95 11.98
CA GLY A 53 5.39 16.28 11.35
C GLY A 53 6.46 16.51 10.28
N GLU A 54 7.51 15.70 10.24
CA GLU A 54 8.58 15.77 9.23
C GLU A 54 8.67 14.51 8.36
N SER A 55 8.14 13.41 8.85
CA SER A 55 8.18 12.12 8.15
C SER A 55 6.82 11.75 7.61
N VAL A 56 6.76 11.38 6.35
CA VAL A 56 5.57 10.87 5.67
C VAL A 56 5.67 9.35 5.54
N LEU A 57 4.68 8.66 6.05
CA LEU A 57 4.51 7.22 5.83
C LEU A 57 3.42 6.99 4.78
N PHE A 58 3.81 6.48 3.62
CA PHE A 58 2.89 5.88 2.67
C PHE A 58 2.59 4.45 3.14
N LYS A 59 1.53 4.30 3.92
CA LYS A 59 1.06 3.00 4.43
C LYS A 59 0.77 2.01 3.30
N GLU A 60 0.35 2.54 2.18
CA GLU A 60 0.14 1.81 0.94
C GLU A 60 0.46 2.71 -0.24
N LEU A 61 1.27 2.23 -1.15
CA LEU A 61 1.46 2.83 -2.46
C LEU A 61 1.31 1.72 -3.51
N LEU A 62 0.24 1.81 -4.28
CA LEU A 62 -0.08 0.90 -5.37
C LEU A 62 0.05 1.63 -6.68
N LEU A 63 1.08 1.31 -7.42
CA LEU A 63 1.37 1.83 -8.75
C LEU A 63 2.25 0.81 -9.46
N SER A 64 2.14 0.73 -10.77
CA SER A 64 3.02 -0.13 -11.57
C SER A 64 4.50 0.16 -11.27
N PRO A 65 5.35 -0.86 -11.05
CA PRO A 65 6.74 -0.68 -10.63
C PRO A 65 7.55 0.28 -11.53
N ASP A 66 7.33 0.26 -12.84
CA ASP A 66 7.98 1.14 -13.81
C ASP A 66 7.60 2.63 -13.63
N LYS A 67 6.47 2.92 -12.98
CA LYS A 67 5.96 4.28 -12.73
C LYS A 67 6.17 4.74 -11.29
N MET A 68 6.65 3.86 -10.42
CA MET A 68 6.75 4.09 -8.97
C MET A 68 7.56 5.34 -8.65
N GLY A 69 8.73 5.52 -9.27
CA GLY A 69 9.58 6.68 -9.01
C GLY A 69 8.92 8.02 -9.34
N ARG A 70 8.20 8.09 -10.46
CA ARG A 70 7.47 9.31 -10.85
C ARG A 70 6.24 9.56 -9.99
N GLY A 71 5.54 8.49 -9.63
CA GLY A 71 4.41 8.57 -8.70
C GLY A 71 4.83 9.09 -7.33
N LEU A 72 5.93 8.58 -6.81
CA LEU A 72 6.49 9.03 -5.53
C LEU A 72 6.93 10.50 -5.59
N ALA A 73 7.62 10.91 -6.65
CA ALA A 73 8.01 12.31 -6.84
C ALA A 73 6.80 13.25 -6.91
N ALA A 74 5.69 12.83 -7.50
CA ALA A 74 4.45 13.60 -7.52
C ALA A 74 3.82 13.71 -6.12
N LEU A 75 3.84 12.62 -5.34
CA LEU A 75 3.33 12.60 -3.97
C LEU A 75 4.18 13.49 -3.03
N GLU A 76 5.48 13.48 -3.16
CA GLU A 76 6.38 14.32 -2.37
C GLU A 76 6.15 15.83 -2.58
N ARG A 77 5.67 16.24 -3.74
CA ARG A 77 5.27 17.63 -3.99
C ARG A 77 4.02 18.04 -3.22
N VAL A 78 3.12 17.11 -3.00
CA VAL A 78 1.84 17.34 -2.29
C VAL A 78 2.00 17.13 -0.79
N LEU A 79 2.88 16.21 -0.41
CA LEU A 79 3.16 15.80 0.96
C LEU A 79 4.66 15.95 1.23
N PRO A 80 5.18 17.17 1.34
CA PRO A 80 6.60 17.40 1.60
C PRO A 80 6.99 16.89 3.00
N GLY A 81 8.15 16.26 3.08
CA GLY A 81 8.70 15.77 4.33
C GLY A 81 10.21 15.54 4.21
N ALA A 82 10.92 15.60 5.33
CA ALA A 82 12.36 15.32 5.39
C ALA A 82 12.66 13.84 5.15
N ARG A 83 11.72 12.96 5.49
CA ARG A 83 11.81 11.51 5.30
C ARG A 83 10.52 10.95 4.72
N CYS A 84 10.67 9.98 3.87
CA CYS A 84 9.57 9.29 3.23
C CYS A 84 9.75 7.77 3.40
N TYR A 85 8.76 7.14 4.00
CA TYR A 85 8.69 5.70 4.14
C TYR A 85 7.58 5.17 3.23
N VAL A 86 7.89 4.14 2.46
CA VAL A 86 6.95 3.60 1.47
C VAL A 86 6.75 2.12 1.70
N ARG A 87 5.49 1.70 1.79
CA ARG A 87 5.09 0.29 1.80
C ARG A 87 4.42 -0.04 0.47
N THR A 88 4.87 -1.10 -0.15
CA THR A 88 4.34 -1.60 -1.43
C THR A 88 4.26 -3.13 -1.39
N PRO A 89 3.40 -3.76 -2.20
CA PRO A 89 3.27 -5.21 -2.19
C PRO A 89 4.59 -5.92 -2.48
N ALA A 90 4.96 -6.89 -1.65
CA ALA A 90 6.12 -7.74 -1.88
C ALA A 90 6.00 -8.67 -3.10
N LEU A 91 4.77 -8.86 -3.59
CA LEU A 91 4.49 -9.62 -4.81
C LEU A 91 4.89 -8.87 -6.10
N TRP A 92 5.17 -7.58 -5.99
CA TRP A 92 5.81 -6.80 -7.06
C TRP A 92 7.30 -6.70 -6.79
N ASP A 93 8.11 -6.74 -7.83
CA ASP A 93 9.54 -6.51 -7.67
C ASP A 93 9.76 -5.17 -6.98
N GLY A 94 10.32 -5.22 -5.78
CA GLY A 94 10.45 -4.06 -4.91
C GLY A 94 11.31 -2.96 -5.52
N MET A 95 11.21 -1.78 -4.97
CA MET A 95 12.14 -0.69 -5.29
C MET A 95 13.55 -1.07 -4.83
N LYS A 96 14.56 -0.68 -5.60
CA LYS A 96 15.97 -0.88 -5.23
C LYS A 96 16.24 -0.34 -3.82
N GLY A 97 16.84 -1.15 -2.96
CA GLY A 97 17.12 -0.80 -1.57
C GLY A 97 15.96 -1.05 -0.61
N SER A 98 14.83 -1.60 -1.09
CA SER A 98 13.75 -2.04 -0.21
C SER A 98 14.09 -3.35 0.50
N TYR A 99 13.39 -3.63 1.58
CA TYR A 99 13.47 -4.90 2.30
C TYR A 99 12.07 -5.46 2.54
N LEU A 100 12.00 -6.78 2.67
CA LEU A 100 10.76 -7.48 2.96
C LEU A 100 10.50 -7.46 4.47
N GLN A 101 9.32 -7.01 4.88
CA GLN A 101 8.90 -7.02 6.27
C GLN A 101 7.61 -7.83 6.43
N PRO A 102 7.59 -8.84 7.32
CA PRO A 102 6.35 -9.51 7.72
C PRO A 102 5.41 -8.51 8.39
N PHE A 103 4.14 -8.50 7.97
CA PHE A 103 3.19 -7.50 8.42
C PHE A 103 1.92 -8.09 9.03
N GLY A 104 1.67 -9.37 8.85
CA GLY A 104 0.50 -10.05 9.38
C GLY A 104 0.68 -11.55 9.45
N MET A 105 -0.31 -12.20 10.03
CA MET A 105 -0.38 -13.66 10.15
C MET A 105 -1.68 -14.17 9.52
N ILE A 106 -1.62 -15.36 8.93
CA ILE A 106 -2.77 -16.06 8.39
C ILE A 106 -3.07 -17.27 9.26
N LYS A 107 -4.31 -17.37 9.71
CA LYS A 107 -4.85 -18.58 10.32
C LYS A 107 -5.74 -19.31 9.32
N TRP A 108 -5.40 -20.55 9.04
CA TRP A 108 -6.16 -21.38 8.12
C TRP A 108 -7.22 -22.21 8.85
N TYR A 109 -8.46 -22.10 8.38
CA TYR A 109 -9.59 -22.92 8.86
C TYR A 109 -9.95 -24.03 7.88
N SER A 110 -9.28 -24.10 6.72
CA SER A 110 -9.47 -25.11 5.68
C SER A 110 -8.13 -25.61 5.20
N ALA A 111 -7.93 -26.92 5.26
CA ALA A 111 -6.73 -27.56 4.72
C ALA A 111 -6.61 -27.39 3.20
N GLU A 112 -7.74 -27.40 2.48
CA GLU A 112 -7.79 -27.21 1.03
C GLU A 112 -7.29 -25.80 0.64
N LYS A 113 -7.77 -24.77 1.36
CA LYS A 113 -7.32 -23.39 1.12
C LYS A 113 -5.84 -23.21 1.47
N ARG A 114 -5.38 -23.86 2.54
CA ARG A 114 -3.97 -23.85 2.90
C ARG A 114 -3.09 -24.47 1.81
N ALA A 115 -3.55 -25.55 1.20
CA ALA A 115 -2.81 -26.23 0.14
C ALA A 115 -2.65 -25.39 -1.13
N LEU A 116 -3.52 -24.39 -1.36
CA LEU A 116 -3.39 -23.44 -2.46
C LEU A 116 -2.29 -22.40 -2.23
N TRP A 117 -1.80 -22.27 -1.00
CA TRP A 117 -0.74 -21.35 -0.63
C TRP A 117 0.62 -22.01 -0.80
N GLY A 118 1.30 -21.74 -1.91
CA GLY A 118 2.61 -22.31 -2.21
C GLY A 118 3.76 -21.66 -1.42
N GLU A 119 4.90 -22.34 -1.38
CA GLU A 119 6.15 -21.76 -0.90
C GLU A 119 6.49 -20.52 -1.74
N GLY A 120 6.92 -19.43 -1.09
CA GLY A 120 7.23 -18.18 -1.74
C GLY A 120 6.02 -17.31 -2.09
N THR A 121 4.79 -17.74 -1.78
CA THR A 121 3.61 -16.91 -1.93
C THR A 121 3.60 -15.82 -0.87
N HIS A 122 3.58 -14.56 -1.28
CA HIS A 122 3.47 -13.40 -0.42
C HIS A 122 2.04 -12.88 -0.42
N GLY A 123 1.40 -12.87 0.75
CA GLY A 123 0.14 -12.18 0.95
C GLY A 123 0.35 -10.68 1.16
N TYR A 124 -0.59 -9.88 0.72
CA TYR A 124 -0.54 -8.43 0.92
C TYR A 124 -1.66 -7.95 1.82
N MET A 125 -1.31 -7.41 2.96
CA MET A 125 -2.25 -6.86 3.91
C MET A 125 -2.56 -5.38 3.60
N GLY A 126 -1.55 -4.62 3.22
CA GLY A 126 -1.71 -3.21 2.86
C GLY A 126 -2.01 -2.33 4.07
N LEU A 127 -3.10 -1.60 4.01
CA LEU A 127 -3.57 -0.63 5.00
C LEU A 127 -3.68 -1.24 6.42
N GLY A 128 -2.58 -1.45 7.09
CA GLY A 128 -2.59 -1.89 8.48
C GLY A 128 -3.08 -0.80 9.43
N PHE A 129 -3.56 -1.22 10.60
CA PHE A 129 -4.06 -0.31 11.65
C PHE A 129 -2.96 0.05 12.67
N ASP A 130 -1.76 0.11 12.21
CA ASP A 130 -0.59 0.53 13.03
C ASP A 130 -0.42 2.05 13.08
#